data_bffe239e5c501008fc5416301a15f028
#
_entry.id   bffe239e5c501008fc5416301a15f028
#
_cell.length_a   1.000
_cell.length_b   1.000
_cell.length_c   1.000
_cell.angle_alpha   90.00
_cell.angle_beta   90.00
_cell.angle_gamma   90.00
#
_symmetry.space_group_name_H-M   'P 1'
#
loop_
_entity.id
_entity.type
_entity.pdbx_description
1 polymer ?
#
loop_
_entity_poly.entity_id
_entity_poly.type
_entity_poly.pdbx_seq_one_letter_code
_entity_poly.pdbx_strand_id
1 'polypeptide(L)'
;MSEASKKTLSRRELSRNPQFEQVSPEVGELDESAVDEALEEDPDAMLALLADLTGATDQKLRELAKRLAGRLFLDVSRRGPVTPRGIGKIVTRPYSPDAGDIDLDASMSTILEAHAARQAIDPEGLKVRSWARPGTAISLLVDRSGSMGGKPLATSAMAAAAVAWRSPSDYSVIAFGKDVVVAKGQTSMKSSEEVINDVLALRGFGTTDLAGALRGAGEQLSRTRAGRRITVILSDCRATVAGDVQAAARALDEVVILAPCGDDAEAQVLAWQVGARIVCIDGPSDIPGALQAVLGD
;
A
#
# COMPACT_ATOMS: atom_id res chain seq x y z
N MET A 1 -27.38 11.71 -2.81
CA MET A 1 -26.02 11.74 -2.29
C MET A 1 -26.07 11.15 -0.87
N SER A 2 -25.79 9.85 -0.73
CA SER A 2 -25.68 9.23 0.59
C SER A 2 -24.24 9.41 1.03
N GLU A 3 -23.99 10.34 1.97
CA GLU A 3 -22.72 10.43 2.68
C GLU A 3 -22.45 9.09 3.35
N ALA A 4 -21.37 8.42 2.91
CA ALA A 4 -20.82 7.32 3.67
C ALA A 4 -20.43 7.88 5.05
N SER A 5 -21.28 7.63 6.04
CA SER A 5 -21.05 8.03 7.43
C SER A 5 -19.64 7.62 7.81
N LYS A 6 -18.81 8.56 8.20
CA LYS A 6 -17.51 8.30 8.81
C LYS A 6 -17.76 7.50 10.08
N LYS A 7 -17.77 6.19 9.99
CA LYS A 7 -17.92 5.32 11.16
C LYS A 7 -16.60 5.41 11.93
N THR A 8 -16.54 6.32 12.88
CA THR A 8 -15.44 6.38 13.84
C THR A 8 -15.66 5.29 14.89
N LEU A 9 -14.57 4.67 15.34
CA LEU A 9 -14.61 3.64 16.38
C LEU A 9 -14.50 4.30 17.75
N SER A 10 -15.48 4.03 18.61
CA SER A 10 -15.46 4.48 19.99
C SER A 10 -14.47 3.66 20.82
N ARG A 11 -13.99 4.21 21.95
CA ARG A 11 -13.12 3.48 22.89
C ARG A 11 -13.74 2.15 23.33
N ARG A 12 -15.07 2.10 23.52
CA ARG A 12 -15.80 0.87 23.86
C ARG A 12 -15.78 -0.19 22.75
N GLU A 13 -15.73 0.23 21.50
CA GLU A 13 -15.60 -0.70 20.36
C GLU A 13 -14.17 -1.20 20.25
N LEU A 14 -13.20 -0.33 20.43
CA LEU A 14 -11.76 -0.66 20.43
C LEU A 14 -11.37 -1.57 21.61
N SER A 15 -11.95 -1.38 22.80
CA SER A 15 -11.69 -2.23 23.98
C SER A 15 -12.22 -3.67 23.87
N ARG A 16 -12.90 -4.03 22.77
CA ARG A 16 -13.18 -5.44 22.43
C ARG A 16 -11.93 -6.19 22.00
N ASN A 17 -10.91 -5.48 21.52
CA ASN A 17 -9.61 -6.06 21.25
C ASN A 17 -8.83 -6.18 22.57
N PRO A 18 -8.35 -7.38 22.95
CA PRO A 18 -7.67 -7.60 24.24
C PRO A 18 -6.37 -6.80 24.38
N GLN A 19 -5.70 -6.47 23.28
CA GLN A 19 -4.45 -5.70 23.28
C GLN A 19 -4.68 -4.19 23.44
N PHE A 20 -5.93 -3.71 23.25
CA PHE A 20 -6.23 -2.27 23.24
C PHE A 20 -5.86 -1.56 24.54
N GLU A 21 -6.19 -2.14 25.70
CA GLU A 21 -5.91 -1.52 27.01
C GLU A 21 -4.42 -1.48 27.31
N GLN A 22 -3.64 -2.40 26.77
CA GLN A 22 -2.18 -2.41 26.90
C GLN A 22 -1.54 -1.28 26.09
N VAL A 23 -1.99 -1.06 24.85
CA VAL A 23 -1.40 -0.07 23.95
C VAL A 23 -2.00 1.33 24.11
N SER A 24 -3.19 1.46 24.70
CA SER A 24 -3.85 2.75 24.98
C SER A 24 -4.46 2.75 26.39
N PRO A 25 -3.63 2.82 27.46
CA PRO A 25 -4.11 2.74 28.84
C PRO A 25 -4.99 3.94 29.19
N GLU A 26 -4.66 5.13 28.71
CA GLU A 26 -5.42 6.35 28.96
C GLU A 26 -6.06 6.92 27.69
N VAL A 27 -7.02 7.84 27.86
CA VAL A 27 -7.68 8.52 26.75
C VAL A 27 -6.71 9.45 26.05
N GLY A 28 -6.57 9.27 24.71
CA GLY A 28 -5.66 10.08 23.88
C GLY A 28 -4.18 9.72 24.03
N GLU A 29 -3.87 8.57 24.62
CA GLU A 29 -2.50 8.06 24.73
C GLU A 29 -2.32 6.79 23.90
N LEU A 30 -1.11 6.61 23.39
CA LEU A 30 -0.64 5.43 22.69
C LEU A 30 0.76 5.11 23.19
N ASP A 31 0.94 3.95 23.79
CA ASP A 31 2.22 3.47 24.29
C ASP A 31 2.96 2.73 23.16
N GLU A 32 3.99 3.38 22.60
CA GLU A 32 4.77 2.80 21.50
C GLU A 32 5.54 1.54 21.95
N SER A 33 5.98 1.46 23.20
CA SER A 33 6.70 0.28 23.70
C SER A 33 5.77 -0.93 23.81
N ALA A 34 4.55 -0.73 24.30
CA ALA A 34 3.53 -1.77 24.34
C ALA A 34 3.09 -2.22 22.92
N VAL A 35 3.09 -1.30 21.97
CA VAL A 35 2.83 -1.63 20.55
C VAL A 35 3.95 -2.52 19.98
N ASP A 36 5.22 -2.19 20.27
CA ASP A 36 6.36 -2.97 19.80
C ASP A 36 6.35 -4.38 20.39
N GLU A 37 6.07 -4.53 21.70
CA GLU A 37 5.93 -5.82 22.37
C GLU A 37 4.77 -6.64 21.77
N ALA A 38 3.60 -6.05 21.60
CA ALA A 38 2.44 -6.70 21.02
C ALA A 38 2.68 -7.11 19.54
N LEU A 39 3.50 -6.33 18.80
CA LEU A 39 3.88 -6.65 17.43
C LEU A 39 4.83 -7.86 17.35
N GLU A 40 5.63 -8.11 18.39
CA GLU A 40 6.49 -9.30 18.47
C GLU A 40 5.68 -10.55 18.85
N GLU A 41 4.64 -10.41 19.70
CA GLU A 41 3.80 -11.52 20.13
C GLU A 41 2.80 -11.97 19.05
N ASP A 42 2.04 -11.03 18.50
CA ASP A 42 1.05 -11.28 17.43
C ASP A 42 1.01 -10.10 16.44
N PRO A 43 1.86 -10.15 15.41
CA PRO A 43 1.96 -9.05 14.44
C PRO A 43 0.64 -8.78 13.71
N ASP A 44 -0.14 -9.80 13.39
CA ASP A 44 -1.39 -9.65 12.65
C ASP A 44 -2.49 -8.98 13.48
N ALA A 45 -2.63 -9.40 14.75
CA ALA A 45 -3.60 -8.79 15.66
C ALA A 45 -3.22 -7.35 15.96
N MET A 46 -1.93 -7.06 16.17
CA MET A 46 -1.48 -5.69 16.46
C MET A 46 -1.61 -4.76 15.25
N LEU A 47 -1.26 -5.22 14.05
CA LEU A 47 -1.44 -4.43 12.83
C LEU A 47 -2.93 -4.17 12.54
N ALA A 48 -3.80 -5.15 12.82
CA ALA A 48 -5.24 -4.98 12.71
C ALA A 48 -5.77 -3.95 13.71
N LEU A 49 -5.35 -4.01 14.97
CA LEU A 49 -5.69 -3.01 15.98
C LEU A 49 -5.20 -1.61 15.60
N LEU A 50 -3.96 -1.50 15.13
CA LEU A 50 -3.38 -0.23 14.70
C LEU A 50 -4.18 0.38 13.53
N ALA A 51 -4.62 -0.44 12.57
CA ALA A 51 -5.49 0.01 11.50
C ALA A 51 -6.82 0.55 12.04
N ASP A 52 -7.45 -0.12 13.01
CA ASP A 52 -8.69 0.34 13.64
C ASP A 52 -8.51 1.63 14.44
N LEU A 53 -7.38 1.79 15.13
CA LEU A 53 -7.02 3.02 15.88
C LEU A 53 -6.93 4.25 14.98
N THR A 54 -6.57 4.10 13.70
CA THR A 54 -6.60 5.23 12.74
C THR A 54 -8.01 5.74 12.46
N GLY A 55 -9.04 4.97 12.82
CA GLY A 55 -10.45 5.33 12.77
C GLY A 55 -11.05 5.76 14.12
N ALA A 56 -10.25 5.87 15.18
CA ALA A 56 -10.74 6.21 16.52
C ALA A 56 -11.51 7.53 16.57
N THR A 57 -12.52 7.60 17.44
CA THR A 57 -13.28 8.84 17.69
C THR A 57 -12.39 9.90 18.36
N ASP A 58 -11.51 9.48 19.25
CA ASP A 58 -10.52 10.36 19.87
C ASP A 58 -9.52 10.86 18.82
N GLN A 59 -9.50 12.16 18.62
CA GLN A 59 -8.67 12.79 17.59
C GLN A 59 -7.18 12.63 17.91
N LYS A 60 -6.77 12.80 19.18
CA LYS A 60 -5.37 12.70 19.57
C LYS A 60 -4.85 11.28 19.37
N LEU A 61 -5.60 10.28 19.83
CA LEU A 61 -5.28 8.87 19.63
C LEU A 61 -5.21 8.51 18.13
N ARG A 62 -6.16 9.00 17.33
CA ARG A 62 -6.20 8.78 15.90
C ARG A 62 -4.98 9.35 15.17
N GLU A 63 -4.52 10.55 15.55
CA GLU A 63 -3.33 11.18 14.94
C GLU A 63 -2.04 10.44 15.32
N LEU A 64 -1.92 10.02 16.58
CA LEU A 64 -0.81 9.19 17.05
C LEU A 64 -0.78 7.85 16.30
N ALA A 65 -1.94 7.18 16.20
CA ALA A 65 -2.06 5.92 15.48
C ALA A 65 -1.69 6.04 14.00
N LYS A 66 -2.11 7.10 13.29
CA LYS A 66 -1.73 7.33 11.90
C LYS A 66 -0.23 7.50 11.70
N ARG A 67 0.42 8.28 12.59
CA ARG A 67 1.87 8.49 12.54
C ARG A 67 2.62 7.19 12.76
N LEU A 68 2.21 6.43 13.77
CA LEU A 68 2.82 5.15 14.10
C LEU A 68 2.57 4.10 13.01
N ALA A 69 1.34 4.02 12.50
CA ALA A 69 0.97 3.10 11.42
C ALA A 69 1.84 3.30 10.17
N GLY A 70 1.97 4.52 9.67
CA GLY A 70 2.81 4.82 8.50
C GLY A 70 4.23 4.27 8.64
N ARG A 71 4.84 4.46 9.81
CA ARG A 71 6.19 3.96 10.12
C ARG A 71 6.23 2.44 10.24
N LEU A 72 5.37 1.85 11.06
CA LEU A 72 5.41 0.41 11.36
C LEU A 72 5.08 -0.46 10.13
N PHE A 73 4.09 -0.09 9.33
CA PHE A 73 3.78 -0.84 8.10
C PHE A 73 4.97 -0.84 7.13
N LEU A 74 5.71 0.27 7.01
CA LEU A 74 6.93 0.30 6.22
C LEU A 74 8.03 -0.56 6.82
N ASP A 75 8.25 -0.50 8.12
CA ASP A 75 9.30 -1.27 8.79
C ASP A 75 9.04 -2.77 8.73
N VAL A 76 7.80 -3.20 8.94
CA VAL A 76 7.40 -4.60 8.79
C VAL A 76 7.55 -5.05 7.33
N SER A 77 7.17 -4.21 6.36
CA SER A 77 7.33 -4.53 4.93
C SER A 77 8.80 -4.76 4.51
N ARG A 78 9.74 -4.16 5.24
CA ARG A 78 11.19 -4.30 5.02
C ARG A 78 11.80 -5.56 5.66
N ARG A 79 11.13 -6.16 6.65
CA ARG A 79 11.62 -7.36 7.36
C ARG A 79 11.54 -8.63 6.54
N GLY A 80 10.91 -8.61 5.36
CA GLY A 80 10.94 -9.71 4.40
C GLY A 80 12.37 -10.05 3.96
N PRO A 81 12.58 -11.25 3.39
CA PRO A 81 13.91 -11.65 2.93
C PRO A 81 14.51 -10.59 2.01
N VAL A 82 15.76 -10.23 2.27
CA VAL A 82 16.47 -9.21 1.50
C VAL A 82 16.61 -9.71 0.07
N THR A 83 15.94 -9.07 -0.87
CA THR A 83 16.19 -9.33 -2.29
C THR A 83 17.67 -9.04 -2.58
N PRO A 84 18.45 -9.99 -3.15
CA PRO A 84 19.82 -9.71 -3.50
C PRO A 84 19.89 -8.42 -4.31
N ARG A 85 20.79 -7.52 -3.97
CA ARG A 85 21.04 -6.31 -4.76
C ARG A 85 21.46 -6.77 -6.13
N GLY A 86 20.56 -6.69 -7.11
CA GLY A 86 20.86 -7.03 -8.48
C GLY A 86 22.08 -6.22 -8.96
N ILE A 87 22.85 -6.78 -9.90
CA ILE A 87 23.94 -6.09 -10.59
C ILE A 87 23.27 -4.98 -11.42
N GLY A 88 23.00 -3.86 -10.78
CA GLY A 88 22.34 -2.70 -11.39
C GLY A 88 23.33 -1.55 -11.58
N LYS A 89 23.05 -0.68 -12.53
CA LYS A 89 23.74 0.59 -12.72
C LYS A 89 23.14 1.63 -11.77
N ILE A 90 23.96 2.38 -11.04
CA ILE A 90 23.49 3.55 -10.30
C ILE A 90 23.09 4.62 -11.32
N VAL A 91 21.88 5.13 -11.21
CA VAL A 91 21.35 6.22 -12.05
C VAL A 91 20.89 7.37 -11.19
N THR A 92 21.10 8.58 -11.70
CA THR A 92 20.57 9.81 -11.12
C THR A 92 19.20 10.06 -11.70
N ARG A 93 18.20 10.31 -10.82
CA ARG A 93 16.80 10.56 -11.18
C ARG A 93 16.30 11.82 -10.48
N PRO A 94 15.21 12.47 -10.96
CA PRO A 94 14.51 13.49 -10.18
C PRO A 94 14.16 12.98 -8.78
N TYR A 95 14.17 13.87 -7.81
CA TYR A 95 13.78 13.55 -6.45
C TYR A 95 12.39 12.95 -6.41
N SER A 96 12.24 11.90 -5.62
CA SER A 96 10.96 11.34 -5.20
C SER A 96 11.14 10.89 -3.75
N PRO A 97 10.14 11.11 -2.86
CA PRO A 97 10.18 10.54 -1.52
C PRO A 97 10.51 9.04 -1.61
N ASP A 98 11.37 8.56 -0.75
CA ASP A 98 11.77 7.13 -0.66
C ASP A 98 12.55 6.55 -1.87
N ALA A 99 12.96 7.36 -2.85
CA ALA A 99 13.57 6.86 -4.10
C ALA A 99 15.09 6.60 -4.02
N GLY A 100 15.74 6.87 -2.91
CA GLY A 100 17.18 6.69 -2.73
C GLY A 100 17.88 7.88 -2.03
N ASP A 101 19.21 7.90 -2.06
CA ASP A 101 20.00 8.95 -1.44
C ASP A 101 20.08 10.18 -2.34
N ILE A 102 20.10 11.39 -1.77
CA ILE A 102 20.25 12.63 -2.53
C ILE A 102 21.62 12.63 -3.23
N ASP A 103 21.60 12.84 -4.54
CA ASP A 103 22.80 13.10 -5.32
C ASP A 103 23.23 14.55 -5.12
N LEU A 104 24.16 14.77 -4.15
CA LEU A 104 24.64 16.09 -3.81
C LEU A 104 25.29 16.78 -5.01
N ASP A 105 26.11 16.08 -5.79
CA ASP A 105 26.79 16.64 -6.96
C ASP A 105 25.77 17.12 -8.01
N ALA A 106 24.78 16.29 -8.31
CA ALA A 106 23.74 16.60 -9.30
C ALA A 106 22.70 17.62 -8.81
N SER A 107 22.60 17.84 -7.49
CA SER A 107 21.66 18.78 -6.85
C SER A 107 22.34 20.08 -6.42
N MET A 108 23.66 20.20 -6.56
CA MET A 108 24.45 21.31 -6.00
C MET A 108 23.97 22.68 -6.49
N SER A 109 23.64 22.83 -7.76
CA SER A 109 23.11 24.08 -8.31
C SER A 109 21.83 24.53 -7.61
N THR A 110 20.88 23.63 -7.46
CA THR A 110 19.59 23.88 -6.78
C THR A 110 19.81 24.26 -5.32
N ILE A 111 20.72 23.55 -4.63
CA ILE A 111 21.04 23.81 -3.21
C ILE A 111 21.70 25.21 -3.06
N LEU A 112 22.66 25.54 -3.92
CA LEU A 112 23.33 26.83 -3.87
C LEU A 112 22.41 28.00 -4.22
N GLU A 113 21.53 27.83 -5.21
CA GLU A 113 20.53 28.84 -5.59
C GLU A 113 19.56 29.11 -4.43
N ALA A 114 19.01 28.06 -3.80
CA ALA A 114 18.14 28.18 -2.66
C ALA A 114 18.84 28.87 -1.47
N HIS A 115 20.09 28.48 -1.21
CA HIS A 115 20.90 29.09 -0.14
C HIS A 115 21.16 30.58 -0.41
N ALA A 116 21.54 30.95 -1.65
CA ALA A 116 21.78 32.33 -2.05
C ALA A 116 20.52 33.19 -1.96
N ALA A 117 19.36 32.62 -2.35
CA ALA A 117 18.06 33.28 -2.25
C ALA A 117 17.46 33.27 -0.83
N ARG A 118 18.06 32.58 0.13
CA ARG A 118 17.54 32.34 1.49
C ARG A 118 16.11 31.74 1.47
N GLN A 119 15.86 30.84 0.54
CA GLN A 119 14.61 30.14 0.37
C GLN A 119 14.77 28.66 0.73
N ALA A 120 13.62 27.99 0.98
CA ALA A 120 13.61 26.54 1.11
C ALA A 120 14.03 25.88 -0.23
N ILE A 121 14.72 24.73 -0.15
CA ILE A 121 15.13 23.98 -1.33
C ILE A 121 13.86 23.41 -1.98
N ASP A 122 13.71 23.69 -3.29
CA ASP A 122 12.65 23.09 -4.09
C ASP A 122 12.94 21.60 -4.35
N PRO A 123 12.10 20.69 -3.86
CA PRO A 123 12.28 19.25 -4.09
C PRO A 123 12.32 18.86 -5.58
N GLU A 124 11.62 19.59 -6.46
CA GLU A 124 11.60 19.29 -7.89
C GLU A 124 12.97 19.48 -8.57
N GLY A 125 13.81 20.36 -8.03
CA GLY A 125 15.18 20.58 -8.49
C GLY A 125 16.19 19.59 -7.94
N LEU A 126 15.84 18.81 -6.92
CA LEU A 126 16.73 17.82 -6.34
C LEU A 126 16.81 16.56 -7.21
N LYS A 127 17.94 15.86 -7.09
CA LYS A 127 18.18 14.56 -7.73
C LYS A 127 18.61 13.53 -6.70
N VAL A 128 18.23 12.27 -6.95
CA VAL A 128 18.58 11.12 -6.11
C VAL A 128 19.36 10.09 -6.88
N ARG A 129 20.32 9.44 -6.23
CA ARG A 129 21.02 8.25 -6.74
C ARG A 129 20.25 7.01 -6.31
N SER A 130 19.83 6.23 -7.28
CA SER A 130 19.17 4.94 -7.03
C SER A 130 19.74 3.87 -7.96
N TRP A 131 19.67 2.63 -7.53
CA TRP A 131 20.00 1.50 -8.40
C TRP A 131 18.98 1.41 -9.53
N ALA A 132 19.43 1.48 -10.79
CA ALA A 132 18.60 1.13 -11.93
C ALA A 132 18.42 -0.38 -11.94
N ARG A 133 17.31 -0.84 -11.36
CA ARG A 133 16.77 -2.14 -11.76
C ARG A 133 16.13 -1.94 -13.14
N PRO A 134 16.10 -2.97 -14.04
CA PRO A 134 15.22 -2.90 -15.20
C PRO A 134 13.85 -2.51 -14.67
N GLY A 135 13.34 -1.35 -15.10
CA GLY A 135 12.24 -0.68 -14.42
C GLY A 135 11.04 -1.62 -14.28
N THR A 136 10.70 -1.95 -13.06
CA THR A 136 9.46 -2.65 -12.74
C THR A 136 8.48 -1.62 -12.21
N ALA A 137 7.35 -1.49 -12.89
CA ALA A 137 6.22 -0.70 -12.42
C ALA A 137 5.15 -1.60 -11.84
N ILE A 138 4.56 -1.20 -10.72
CA ILE A 138 3.53 -1.97 -10.03
C ILE A 138 2.26 -1.13 -9.90
N SER A 139 1.11 -1.72 -10.28
CA SER A 139 -0.21 -1.18 -9.95
C SER A 139 -0.88 -2.11 -8.94
N LEU A 140 -1.09 -1.62 -7.71
CA LEU A 140 -1.79 -2.34 -6.66
C LEU A 140 -3.27 -2.01 -6.72
N LEU A 141 -4.11 -3.03 -6.84
CA LEU A 141 -5.56 -2.96 -6.74
C LEU A 141 -6.00 -3.49 -5.37
N VAL A 142 -6.63 -2.64 -4.58
CA VAL A 142 -7.14 -2.96 -3.24
C VAL A 142 -8.65 -3.02 -3.27
N ASP A 143 -9.18 -4.21 -3.01
CA ASP A 143 -10.61 -4.41 -2.87
C ASP A 143 -11.12 -3.79 -1.57
N ARG A 144 -12.12 -2.94 -1.69
CA ARG A 144 -12.83 -2.35 -0.55
C ARG A 144 -14.30 -2.76 -0.49
N SER A 145 -14.62 -3.90 -1.07
CA SER A 145 -15.93 -4.53 -0.88
C SER A 145 -16.02 -5.10 0.54
N GLY A 146 -17.20 -5.06 1.14
CA GLY A 146 -17.38 -5.56 2.50
C GLY A 146 -16.90 -4.63 3.62
N SER A 147 -16.57 -5.20 4.78
CA SER A 147 -16.12 -4.42 5.95
C SER A 147 -14.62 -4.11 5.87
N MET A 148 -14.28 -2.84 5.63
CA MET A 148 -12.91 -2.35 5.72
C MET A 148 -12.63 -1.91 7.17
N GLY A 149 -12.12 -2.82 7.98
CA GLY A 149 -11.67 -2.59 9.37
C GLY A 149 -10.80 -3.76 9.80
N GLY A 150 -10.05 -3.60 10.87
CA GLY A 150 -9.18 -4.64 11.43
C GLY A 150 -8.23 -5.26 10.41
N LYS A 151 -8.22 -6.59 10.35
CA LYS A 151 -7.30 -7.38 9.54
C LYS A 151 -7.34 -7.07 8.03
N PRO A 152 -8.51 -6.96 7.34
CA PRO A 152 -8.55 -6.61 5.91
C PRO A 152 -7.94 -5.25 5.61
N LEU A 153 -8.20 -4.25 6.45
CA LEU A 153 -7.63 -2.91 6.27
C LEU A 153 -6.13 -2.90 6.50
N ALA A 154 -5.65 -3.60 7.53
CA ALA A 154 -4.23 -3.79 7.80
C ALA A 154 -3.51 -4.51 6.66
N THR A 155 -4.12 -5.56 6.10
CA THR A 155 -3.59 -6.30 4.94
C THR A 155 -3.45 -5.38 3.72
N SER A 156 -4.43 -4.51 3.48
CA SER A 156 -4.40 -3.52 2.40
C SER A 156 -3.28 -2.49 2.58
N ALA A 157 -3.11 -2.00 3.80
CA ALA A 157 -2.04 -1.06 4.14
C ALA A 157 -0.65 -1.71 4.02
N MET A 158 -0.51 -2.96 4.46
CA MET A 158 0.73 -3.73 4.30
C MET A 158 1.06 -3.98 2.83
N ALA A 159 0.08 -4.30 1.99
CA ALA A 159 0.29 -4.45 0.55
C ALA A 159 0.78 -3.14 -0.09
N ALA A 160 0.20 -2.00 0.29
CA ALA A 160 0.65 -0.70 -0.18
C ALA A 160 2.09 -0.39 0.26
N ALA A 161 2.43 -0.67 1.53
CA ALA A 161 3.77 -0.51 2.06
C ALA A 161 4.79 -1.40 1.34
N ALA A 162 4.46 -2.67 1.13
CA ALA A 162 5.35 -3.62 0.48
C ALA A 162 5.56 -3.31 -1.02
N VAL A 163 4.54 -2.82 -1.72
CA VAL A 163 4.66 -2.35 -3.11
C VAL A 163 5.50 -1.08 -3.17
N ALA A 164 5.27 -0.10 -2.28
CA ALA A 164 6.06 1.11 -2.18
C ALA A 164 7.54 0.82 -1.92
N TRP A 165 7.83 -0.15 -1.05
CA TRP A 165 9.20 -0.59 -0.78
C TRP A 165 9.89 -1.24 -2.00
N ARG A 166 9.14 -2.03 -2.79
CA ARG A 166 9.69 -2.75 -3.96
C ARG A 166 9.88 -1.85 -5.18
N SER A 167 9.00 -0.88 -5.38
CA SER A 167 9.05 0.04 -6.52
C SER A 167 8.79 1.48 -6.08
N PRO A 168 9.68 2.11 -5.29
CA PRO A 168 9.43 3.38 -4.61
C PRO A 168 9.11 4.54 -5.56
N SER A 169 9.62 4.51 -6.78
CA SER A 169 9.43 5.59 -7.76
C SER A 169 8.38 5.31 -8.84
N ASP A 170 7.90 4.07 -8.96
CA ASP A 170 7.06 3.68 -10.09
C ASP A 170 5.97 2.68 -9.68
N TYR A 171 5.03 3.17 -8.87
CA TYR A 171 3.86 2.38 -8.46
C TYR A 171 2.61 3.24 -8.37
N SER A 172 1.46 2.59 -8.51
CA SER A 172 0.16 3.17 -8.22
C SER A 172 -0.63 2.31 -7.24
N VAL A 173 -1.55 2.93 -6.53
CA VAL A 173 -2.49 2.26 -5.63
C VAL A 173 -3.89 2.70 -6.00
N ILE A 174 -4.73 1.73 -6.34
CA ILE A 174 -6.12 1.92 -6.74
C ILE A 174 -7.00 1.15 -5.77
N ALA A 175 -7.91 1.83 -5.11
CA ALA A 175 -8.94 1.22 -4.30
C ALA A 175 -10.23 1.07 -5.12
N PHE A 176 -10.83 -0.10 -5.12
CA PHE A 176 -12.04 -0.33 -5.89
C PHE A 176 -13.14 -0.98 -5.05
N GLY A 177 -14.36 -0.67 -5.39
CA GLY A 177 -15.61 -1.15 -4.82
C GLY A 177 -16.70 -0.79 -5.82
N LYS A 178 -17.71 -0.01 -5.39
CA LYS A 178 -18.67 0.59 -6.31
C LYS A 178 -17.99 1.55 -7.30
N ASP A 179 -17.03 2.30 -6.81
CA ASP A 179 -16.26 3.28 -7.57
C ASP A 179 -14.77 2.89 -7.54
N VAL A 180 -14.05 3.25 -8.59
CA VAL A 180 -12.59 3.08 -8.68
C VAL A 180 -11.93 4.40 -8.29
N VAL A 181 -11.12 4.37 -7.25
CA VAL A 181 -10.45 5.55 -6.67
C VAL A 181 -8.94 5.35 -6.72
N VAL A 182 -8.24 6.27 -7.37
CA VAL A 182 -6.78 6.27 -7.40
C VAL A 182 -6.25 6.94 -6.12
N ALA A 183 -5.79 6.16 -5.16
CA ALA A 183 -5.18 6.66 -3.92
C ALA A 183 -3.79 7.25 -4.19
N LYS A 184 -3.01 6.62 -5.10
CA LYS A 184 -1.75 7.13 -5.64
C LYS A 184 -1.67 6.85 -7.13
N GLY A 185 -1.49 7.90 -7.94
CA GLY A 185 -1.21 7.76 -9.37
C GLY A 185 0.22 7.32 -9.64
N GLN A 186 0.45 6.65 -10.78
CA GLN A 186 1.76 6.09 -11.15
C GLN A 186 2.89 7.13 -11.12
N THR A 187 2.61 8.34 -11.59
CA THR A 187 3.56 9.45 -11.67
C THR A 187 3.44 10.47 -10.55
N SER A 188 2.53 10.25 -9.58
CA SER A 188 2.34 11.23 -8.50
C SER A 188 3.45 11.12 -7.47
N MET A 189 3.96 12.27 -7.03
CA MET A 189 4.92 12.38 -5.94
C MET A 189 4.15 12.39 -4.61
N LYS A 190 4.03 11.23 -3.98
CA LYS A 190 3.36 11.03 -2.70
C LYS A 190 4.23 10.13 -1.85
N SER A 191 4.47 10.49 -0.61
CA SER A 191 5.28 9.66 0.30
C SER A 191 4.59 8.34 0.59
N SER A 192 5.34 7.30 0.87
CA SER A 192 4.79 5.99 1.21
C SER A 192 3.92 6.04 2.47
N GLU A 193 4.28 6.86 3.45
CA GLU A 193 3.47 7.05 4.66
C GLU A 193 2.10 7.68 4.35
N GLU A 194 2.06 8.68 3.46
CA GLU A 194 0.80 9.29 3.04
C GLU A 194 -0.08 8.28 2.30
N VAL A 195 0.51 7.45 1.45
CA VAL A 195 -0.23 6.40 0.72
C VAL A 195 -0.81 5.37 1.69
N ILE A 196 -0.03 4.91 2.68
CA ILE A 196 -0.50 3.99 3.72
C ILE A 196 -1.66 4.62 4.49
N ASN A 197 -1.53 5.87 4.91
CA ASN A 197 -2.58 6.59 5.63
C ASN A 197 -3.85 6.77 4.80
N ASP A 198 -3.73 6.99 3.50
CA ASP A 198 -4.89 7.06 2.60
C ASP A 198 -5.58 5.70 2.47
N VAL A 199 -4.80 4.61 2.37
CA VAL A 199 -5.36 3.24 2.36
C VAL A 199 -6.06 2.96 3.68
N LEU A 200 -5.48 3.32 4.82
CA LEU A 200 -6.10 3.19 6.15
C LEU A 200 -7.35 4.05 6.32
N ALA A 201 -7.49 5.12 5.53
CA ALA A 201 -8.69 5.94 5.52
C ALA A 201 -9.81 5.40 4.62
N LEU A 202 -9.57 4.34 3.84
CA LEU A 202 -10.58 3.72 2.97
C LEU A 202 -11.79 3.21 3.78
N ARG A 203 -12.94 3.18 3.12
CA ARG A 203 -14.20 2.64 3.67
C ARG A 203 -14.74 1.59 2.73
N GLY A 204 -15.31 0.54 3.30
CA GLY A 204 -15.91 -0.54 2.56
C GLY A 204 -17.24 -0.14 1.90
N PHE A 205 -17.54 -0.76 0.77
CA PHE A 205 -18.79 -0.67 0.03
C PHE A 205 -19.21 -2.07 -0.43
N GLY A 206 -20.51 -2.30 -0.55
CA GLY A 206 -21.07 -3.64 -0.82
C GLY A 206 -20.99 -4.12 -2.27
N THR A 207 -20.29 -3.42 -3.18
CA THR A 207 -20.18 -3.79 -4.60
C THR A 207 -18.74 -3.72 -5.07
N THR A 208 -18.37 -4.56 -6.08
CA THR A 208 -17.01 -4.77 -6.56
C THR A 208 -16.95 -4.61 -8.08
N ASP A 209 -16.43 -3.47 -8.57
CA ASP A 209 -16.13 -3.25 -10.00
C ASP A 209 -14.69 -3.64 -10.32
N LEU A 210 -14.44 -4.94 -10.39
CA LEU A 210 -13.10 -5.47 -10.68
C LEU A 210 -12.67 -5.15 -12.12
N ALA A 211 -13.59 -5.19 -13.09
CA ALA A 211 -13.28 -4.86 -14.48
C ALA A 211 -12.85 -3.40 -14.64
N GLY A 212 -13.52 -2.48 -13.95
CA GLY A 212 -13.14 -1.07 -13.89
C GLY A 212 -11.78 -0.86 -13.25
N ALA A 213 -11.48 -1.56 -12.15
CA ALA A 213 -10.19 -1.51 -11.47
C ALA A 213 -9.04 -1.97 -12.37
N LEU A 214 -9.21 -3.09 -13.10
CA LEU A 214 -8.22 -3.61 -14.06
C LEU A 214 -7.94 -2.63 -15.21
N ARG A 215 -8.99 -2.00 -15.76
CA ARG A 215 -8.81 -0.93 -16.75
C ARG A 215 -8.05 0.25 -16.18
N GLY A 216 -8.38 0.67 -14.94
CA GLY A 216 -7.66 1.71 -14.23
C GLY A 216 -6.18 1.38 -14.01
N ALA A 217 -5.86 0.12 -13.70
CA ALA A 217 -4.47 -0.34 -13.63
C ALA A 217 -3.75 -0.19 -14.96
N GLY A 218 -4.37 -0.60 -16.07
CA GLY A 218 -3.82 -0.43 -17.41
C GLY A 218 -3.55 1.04 -17.75
N GLU A 219 -4.47 1.94 -17.40
CA GLU A 219 -4.29 3.38 -17.57
C GLU A 219 -3.12 3.93 -16.73
N GLN A 220 -2.94 3.49 -15.49
CA GLN A 220 -1.80 3.89 -14.68
C GLN A 220 -0.49 3.35 -15.26
N LEU A 221 -0.43 2.08 -15.59
CA LEU A 221 0.75 1.42 -16.15
C LEU A 221 1.13 1.91 -17.56
N SER A 222 0.20 2.48 -18.32
CA SER A 222 0.51 3.12 -19.59
C SER A 222 1.35 4.39 -19.48
N ARG A 223 1.39 5.00 -18.27
CA ARG A 223 2.15 6.22 -17.99
C ARG A 223 3.61 5.97 -17.64
N THR A 224 4.01 4.71 -17.46
CA THR A 224 5.39 4.34 -17.16
C THR A 224 6.16 3.91 -18.39
N ARG A 225 7.49 4.02 -18.32
CA ARG A 225 8.43 3.49 -19.29
C ARG A 225 9.13 2.22 -18.79
N ALA A 226 8.65 1.63 -17.70
CA ALA A 226 9.19 0.39 -17.17
C ALA A 226 9.07 -0.75 -18.17
N GLY A 227 10.11 -1.57 -18.26
CA GLY A 227 10.12 -2.74 -19.14
C GLY A 227 9.25 -3.89 -18.61
N ARG A 228 8.97 -3.95 -17.30
CA ARG A 228 8.08 -4.92 -16.66
C ARG A 228 6.97 -4.17 -15.94
N ARG A 229 5.72 -4.51 -16.24
CA ARG A 229 4.53 -3.89 -15.68
C ARG A 229 3.67 -4.96 -15.04
N ILE A 230 3.44 -4.82 -13.74
CA ILE A 230 2.77 -5.83 -12.92
C ILE A 230 1.53 -5.20 -12.29
N THR A 231 0.40 -5.90 -12.41
CA THR A 231 -0.81 -5.59 -11.65
C THR A 231 -0.96 -6.59 -10.52
N VAL A 232 -0.98 -6.10 -9.30
CA VAL A 232 -1.22 -6.89 -8.09
C VAL A 232 -2.66 -6.65 -7.64
N ILE A 233 -3.45 -7.70 -7.55
CA ILE A 233 -4.85 -7.66 -7.10
C ILE A 233 -4.90 -8.24 -5.69
N LEU A 234 -5.36 -7.44 -4.72
CA LEU A 234 -5.67 -7.89 -3.37
C LEU A 234 -7.18 -8.00 -3.23
N SER A 235 -7.73 -9.18 -3.49
CA SER A 235 -9.19 -9.44 -3.53
C SER A 235 -9.48 -10.94 -3.61
N ASP A 236 -10.69 -11.35 -3.17
CA ASP A 236 -11.31 -12.64 -3.48
C ASP A 236 -11.76 -12.76 -4.95
N CYS A 237 -11.67 -11.66 -5.71
CA CYS A 237 -12.08 -11.53 -7.12
C CYS A 237 -13.57 -11.74 -7.38
N ARG A 238 -14.45 -11.62 -6.39
CA ARG A 238 -15.91 -11.67 -6.58
C ARG A 238 -16.44 -10.38 -7.18
N ALA A 239 -16.48 -10.30 -8.51
CA ALA A 239 -17.05 -9.16 -9.21
C ALA A 239 -18.57 -9.15 -9.07
N THR A 240 -19.14 -8.06 -8.55
CA THR A 240 -20.58 -7.87 -8.42
C THR A 240 -21.16 -6.86 -9.42
N VAL A 241 -20.28 -6.05 -10.02
CA VAL A 241 -20.63 -5.12 -11.09
C VAL A 241 -20.39 -5.79 -12.43
N ALA A 242 -21.34 -5.63 -13.38
CA ALA A 242 -21.23 -6.19 -14.71
C ALA A 242 -20.01 -5.61 -15.45
N GLY A 243 -19.20 -6.48 -16.05
CA GLY A 243 -18.01 -6.10 -16.83
C GLY A 243 -17.24 -7.33 -17.27
N ASP A 244 -16.49 -7.22 -18.36
CA ASP A 244 -15.62 -8.29 -18.84
C ASP A 244 -14.28 -8.25 -18.09
N VAL A 245 -14.24 -8.94 -16.94
CA VAL A 245 -13.05 -9.04 -16.09
C VAL A 245 -11.91 -9.75 -16.80
N GLN A 246 -12.22 -10.80 -17.59
CA GLN A 246 -11.22 -11.58 -18.31
C GLN A 246 -10.54 -10.75 -19.40
N ALA A 247 -11.32 -10.04 -20.22
CA ALA A 247 -10.76 -9.17 -21.26
C ALA A 247 -9.92 -8.04 -20.63
N ALA A 248 -10.38 -7.43 -19.54
CA ALA A 248 -9.63 -6.40 -18.84
C ALA A 248 -8.31 -6.92 -18.24
N ALA A 249 -8.31 -8.12 -17.66
CA ALA A 249 -7.11 -8.74 -17.11
C ALA A 249 -6.11 -9.17 -18.20
N ARG A 250 -6.59 -9.73 -19.31
CA ARG A 250 -5.74 -10.12 -20.46
C ARG A 250 -5.12 -8.95 -21.21
N ALA A 251 -5.64 -7.74 -21.03
CA ALA A 251 -5.05 -6.52 -21.57
C ALA A 251 -3.84 -6.02 -20.77
N LEU A 252 -3.55 -6.62 -19.61
CA LEU A 252 -2.43 -6.29 -18.74
C LEU A 252 -1.24 -7.22 -19.01
N ASP A 253 -0.01 -6.71 -18.84
CA ASP A 253 1.20 -7.47 -19.17
C ASP A 253 1.42 -8.64 -18.19
N GLU A 254 1.28 -8.40 -16.89
CA GLU A 254 1.45 -9.41 -15.85
C GLU A 254 0.44 -9.17 -14.72
N VAL A 255 -0.29 -10.22 -14.35
CA VAL A 255 -1.27 -10.18 -13.27
C VAL A 255 -0.88 -11.14 -12.16
N VAL A 256 -0.96 -10.66 -10.93
CA VAL A 256 -0.72 -11.39 -9.69
C VAL A 256 -1.92 -11.21 -8.78
N ILE A 257 -2.41 -12.26 -8.17
CA ILE A 257 -3.55 -12.23 -7.26
C ILE A 257 -3.10 -12.64 -5.87
N LEU A 258 -3.37 -11.81 -4.89
CA LEU A 258 -3.26 -12.11 -3.46
C LEU A 258 -4.68 -12.28 -2.93
N ALA A 259 -5.07 -13.51 -2.65
CA ALA A 259 -6.42 -13.84 -2.22
C ALA A 259 -6.44 -14.27 -0.75
N PRO A 260 -7.53 -14.00 0.01
CA PRO A 260 -7.67 -14.51 1.36
C PRO A 260 -7.75 -16.04 1.37
N CYS A 261 -6.98 -16.68 2.26
CA CYS A 261 -7.04 -18.14 2.41
C CYS A 261 -8.45 -18.59 2.84
N GLY A 262 -8.94 -19.64 2.17
CA GLY A 262 -10.28 -20.19 2.40
C GLY A 262 -11.42 -19.42 1.73
N ASP A 263 -11.16 -18.28 1.09
CA ASP A 263 -12.13 -17.49 0.32
C ASP A 263 -11.53 -17.04 -1.02
N ASP A 264 -10.92 -17.97 -1.74
CA ASP A 264 -10.11 -17.72 -2.93
C ASP A 264 -10.63 -18.44 -4.21
N ALA A 265 -11.83 -19.05 -4.14
CA ALA A 265 -12.34 -19.87 -5.23
C ALA A 265 -12.46 -19.07 -6.57
N GLU A 266 -13.07 -17.89 -6.55
CA GLU A 266 -13.21 -17.04 -7.74
C GLU A 266 -11.86 -16.47 -8.19
N ALA A 267 -10.97 -16.19 -7.26
CA ALA A 267 -9.60 -15.75 -7.56
C ALA A 267 -8.80 -16.85 -8.28
N GLN A 268 -8.94 -18.11 -7.89
CA GLN A 268 -8.33 -19.26 -8.57
C GLN A 268 -8.89 -19.44 -9.99
N VAL A 269 -10.21 -19.31 -10.15
CA VAL A 269 -10.85 -19.39 -11.46
C VAL A 269 -10.33 -18.28 -12.38
N LEU A 270 -10.27 -17.04 -11.90
CA LEU A 270 -9.75 -15.93 -12.68
C LEU A 270 -8.26 -16.14 -13.03
N ALA A 271 -7.44 -16.55 -12.05
CA ALA A 271 -6.03 -16.81 -12.27
C ALA A 271 -5.79 -17.85 -13.37
N TRP A 272 -6.55 -18.95 -13.35
CA TRP A 272 -6.48 -19.97 -14.39
C TRP A 272 -6.89 -19.43 -15.77
N GLN A 273 -7.97 -18.64 -15.85
CA GLN A 273 -8.50 -18.10 -17.09
C GLN A 273 -7.56 -17.11 -17.80
N VAL A 274 -6.79 -16.35 -17.01
CA VAL A 274 -5.93 -15.27 -17.55
C VAL A 274 -4.43 -15.62 -17.46
N GLY A 275 -4.07 -16.76 -16.87
CA GLY A 275 -2.67 -17.16 -16.68
C GLY A 275 -1.97 -16.35 -15.57
N ALA A 276 -2.73 -15.84 -14.60
CA ALA A 276 -2.17 -15.08 -13.50
C ALA A 276 -1.55 -15.99 -12.43
N ARG A 277 -0.55 -15.46 -11.72
CA ARG A 277 -0.05 -16.10 -10.50
C ARG A 277 -0.96 -15.76 -9.34
N ILE A 278 -1.22 -16.73 -8.46
CA ILE A 278 -2.05 -16.55 -7.27
C ILE A 278 -1.30 -17.05 -6.03
N VAL A 279 -1.42 -16.31 -4.94
CA VAL A 279 -0.96 -16.71 -3.61
C VAL A 279 -2.07 -16.41 -2.61
N CYS A 280 -2.30 -17.36 -1.73
CA CYS A 280 -3.21 -17.25 -0.62
C CYS A 280 -2.50 -16.57 0.57
N ILE A 281 -3.20 -15.69 1.27
CA ILE A 281 -2.69 -14.95 2.43
C ILE A 281 -3.67 -15.05 3.59
N ASP A 282 -3.15 -15.26 4.78
CA ASP A 282 -3.96 -15.32 6.01
C ASP A 282 -4.02 -13.96 6.72
N GLY A 283 -2.98 -13.13 6.58
CA GLY A 283 -2.92 -11.86 7.26
C GLY A 283 -1.93 -10.85 6.68
N PRO A 284 -1.83 -9.66 7.30
CA PRO A 284 -0.92 -8.62 6.84
C PRO A 284 0.55 -9.03 6.89
N SER A 285 0.96 -9.88 7.83
CA SER A 285 2.36 -10.36 7.95
C SER A 285 2.80 -11.24 6.78
N ASP A 286 1.88 -11.89 6.07
CA ASP A 286 2.19 -12.74 4.91
C ASP A 286 2.53 -11.94 3.64
N ILE A 287 2.05 -10.70 3.55
CA ILE A 287 2.15 -9.87 2.33
C ILE A 287 3.58 -9.71 1.81
N PRO A 288 4.59 -9.36 2.64
CA PRO A 288 5.95 -9.18 2.13
C PRO A 288 6.52 -10.46 1.49
N GLY A 289 6.27 -11.62 2.13
CA GLY A 289 6.68 -12.93 1.62
C GLY A 289 5.92 -13.35 0.37
N ALA A 290 4.60 -13.16 0.36
CA ALA A 290 3.74 -13.45 -0.79
C ALA A 290 4.15 -12.64 -2.03
N LEU A 291 4.35 -11.32 -1.87
CA LEU A 291 4.83 -10.46 -2.95
C LEU A 291 6.22 -10.86 -3.44
N GLN A 292 7.11 -11.31 -2.56
CA GLN A 292 8.41 -11.79 -2.99
C GLN A 292 8.30 -13.07 -3.81
N ALA A 293 7.49 -14.02 -3.38
CA ALA A 293 7.30 -15.29 -4.08
C ALA A 293 6.74 -15.10 -5.51
N VAL A 294 5.84 -14.12 -5.71
CA VAL A 294 5.18 -13.91 -6.99
C VAL A 294 5.85 -12.87 -7.88
N LEU A 295 6.51 -11.88 -7.33
CA LEU A 295 7.20 -10.89 -8.15
C LEU A 295 8.52 -11.43 -8.70
N GLY A 296 9.09 -12.43 -8.04
CA GLY A 296 10.35 -13.05 -8.46
C GLY A 296 11.49 -12.04 -8.55
N ASP A 297 12.68 -12.49 -8.59
CA ASP A 297 13.84 -11.66 -8.94
C ASP A 297 13.93 -11.41 -10.44
#